data_dbc3b394c765d356912a6f74486a5678
#
_entry.id   dbc3b394c765d356912a6f74486a5678
#
_cell.length_a   1.000
_cell.length_b   1.000
_cell.length_c   1.000
_cell.angle_alpha   90.00
_cell.angle_beta   90.00
_cell.angle_gamma   90.00
#
_symmetry.space_group_name_H-M   'P 1'
#
loop_
_entity.id
_entity.type
_entity.pdbx_description
1 polymer ?
#
loop_
_entity_poly.entity_id
_entity_poly.type
_entity_poly.pdbx_seq_one_letter_code
_entity_poly.pdbx_strand_id
1 'polypeptide(L)'
;MVAINPYLGMVSSLDADAFDALCSAVAERKCRDLIGAGTLDEAAALWRPHPSCPSCGFPDCWQNGKTPAGHKRWLCPECGSQFSALTGTVLEYGKKELPTWERFITCMCYNAPIDLIAEVCEITHRTAFEWRHRVFATVDGCQDRLVPSGRIWIDELYLTDSDIVRSADFVQKRGLSENKICIAVAIDAFKNVVAVICGHGKPSSKRIKDALLSHIAPGSVIVHDKERSHPALVKAAKCTDESYKADAADPAYLEAMELVNNLCSWLRRYLFRFPGMKKGNLQSYLNWFVYLFRVRRDEEKWPKTARVLRHLLMSDAHFRS
;
A
#
# COMPACT_ATOMS: atom_id res chain seq x y z
N MET A 1 1.30 -44.90 -19.14
CA MET A 1 0.96 -44.97 -17.70
C MET A 1 1.69 -43.85 -17.00
N VAL A 2 0.98 -42.85 -16.53
CA VAL A 2 1.55 -41.79 -15.66
C VAL A 2 1.92 -42.47 -14.36
N ALA A 3 3.21 -42.49 -13.98
CA ALA A 3 3.64 -43.00 -12.70
C ALA A 3 2.88 -42.28 -11.60
N ILE A 4 2.00 -43.00 -10.89
CA ILE A 4 1.27 -42.45 -9.74
C ILE A 4 2.34 -42.03 -8.73
N ASN A 5 2.43 -40.75 -8.45
CA ASN A 5 3.36 -40.23 -7.45
C ASN A 5 3.08 -40.93 -6.11
N PRO A 6 4.05 -41.66 -5.53
CA PRO A 6 3.83 -42.48 -4.32
C PRO A 6 3.31 -41.64 -3.14
N TYR A 7 3.62 -40.32 -3.12
CA TYR A 7 3.13 -39.42 -2.08
C TYR A 7 1.62 -39.17 -2.14
N LEU A 8 0.95 -39.31 -3.30
CA LEU A 8 -0.50 -39.12 -3.42
C LEU A 8 -1.26 -40.19 -2.64
N GLY A 9 -0.78 -41.47 -2.67
CA GLY A 9 -1.36 -42.54 -1.88
C GLY A 9 -1.25 -42.29 -0.37
N MET A 10 -0.11 -41.78 0.08
CA MET A 10 0.10 -41.41 1.48
C MET A 10 -0.85 -40.31 1.92
N VAL A 11 -1.00 -39.25 1.14
CA VAL A 11 -1.91 -38.14 1.46
C VAL A 11 -3.36 -38.60 1.56
N SER A 12 -3.79 -39.48 0.66
CA SER A 12 -5.16 -40.00 0.65
C SER A 12 -5.49 -40.94 1.84
N SER A 13 -4.48 -41.45 2.56
CA SER A 13 -4.65 -42.31 3.72
C SER A 13 -4.62 -41.57 5.06
N LEU A 14 -4.37 -40.27 5.06
CA LEU A 14 -4.36 -39.45 6.28
C LEU A 14 -5.80 -39.24 6.79
N ASP A 15 -5.96 -39.26 8.11
CA ASP A 15 -7.15 -38.72 8.76
C ASP A 15 -7.18 -37.18 8.69
N ALA A 16 -8.27 -36.55 9.10
CA ALA A 16 -8.46 -35.12 8.99
C ALA A 16 -7.39 -34.32 9.74
N ASP A 17 -7.05 -34.74 10.97
CA ASP A 17 -6.06 -34.04 11.81
C ASP A 17 -4.65 -34.13 11.23
N ALA A 18 -4.26 -35.31 10.77
CA ALA A 18 -2.97 -35.52 10.10
C ALA A 18 -2.88 -34.78 8.76
N PHE A 19 -3.97 -34.71 8.00
CA PHE A 19 -4.04 -33.95 6.77
C PHE A 19 -3.90 -32.44 7.03
N ASP A 20 -4.59 -31.89 8.04
CA ASP A 20 -4.49 -30.47 8.41
C ASP A 20 -3.07 -30.10 8.90
N ALA A 21 -2.46 -31.00 9.69
CA ALA A 21 -1.06 -30.85 10.12
C ALA A 21 -0.09 -30.83 8.92
N LEU A 22 -0.30 -31.72 7.95
CA LEU A 22 0.50 -31.73 6.72
C LEU A 22 0.31 -30.45 5.91
N CYS A 23 -0.93 -29.98 5.74
CA CYS A 23 -1.23 -28.72 5.04
C CYS A 23 -0.54 -27.53 5.71
N SER A 24 -0.56 -27.46 7.04
CA SER A 24 0.12 -26.43 7.82
C SER A 24 1.65 -26.47 7.60
N ALA A 25 2.26 -27.64 7.69
CA ALA A 25 3.68 -27.83 7.46
C ALA A 25 4.12 -27.46 6.03
N VAL A 26 3.30 -27.80 5.04
CA VAL A 26 3.52 -27.41 3.63
C VAL A 26 3.41 -25.89 3.46
N ALA A 27 2.44 -25.25 4.11
CA ALA A 27 2.26 -23.80 4.07
C ALA A 27 3.44 -23.06 4.71
N GLU A 28 3.90 -23.51 5.89
CA GLU A 28 5.10 -22.98 6.54
C GLU A 28 6.36 -23.17 5.66
N ARG A 29 6.51 -24.33 5.04
CA ARG A 29 7.64 -24.60 4.12
C ARG A 29 7.61 -23.64 2.92
N LYS A 30 6.44 -23.41 2.32
CA LYS A 30 6.30 -22.42 1.22
C LYS A 30 6.65 -21.02 1.68
N CYS A 31 6.22 -20.60 2.88
CA CYS A 31 6.61 -19.31 3.45
C CYS A 31 8.13 -19.24 3.62
N ARG A 32 8.76 -20.28 4.17
CA ARG A 32 10.22 -20.31 4.34
C ARG A 32 10.98 -20.20 3.02
N ASP A 33 10.52 -20.86 1.98
CA ASP A 33 11.12 -20.78 0.65
C ASP A 33 10.90 -19.38 0.01
N LEU A 34 9.78 -18.73 0.30
CA LEU A 34 9.42 -17.43 -0.29
C LEU A 34 10.04 -16.24 0.45
N ILE A 35 10.05 -16.27 1.78
CA ILE A 35 10.37 -15.11 2.63
C ILE A 35 11.47 -15.37 3.67
N GLY A 36 12.05 -16.58 3.69
CA GLY A 36 13.09 -16.96 4.65
C GLY A 36 12.58 -17.35 6.05
N ALA A 37 11.26 -17.39 6.27
CA ALA A 37 10.64 -17.71 7.55
C ALA A 37 9.35 -18.51 7.36
N GLY A 38 9.10 -19.52 8.19
CA GLY A 38 7.87 -20.32 8.21
C GLY A 38 6.87 -19.85 9.26
N THR A 39 7.35 -19.24 10.34
CA THR A 39 6.53 -18.75 11.45
C THR A 39 6.73 -17.25 11.71
N LEU A 40 5.81 -16.64 12.47
CA LEU A 40 5.93 -15.22 12.86
C LEU A 40 7.17 -14.97 13.72
N ASP A 41 7.54 -15.91 14.59
CA ASP A 41 8.77 -15.78 15.42
C ASP A 41 10.05 -15.89 14.59
N GLU A 42 10.08 -16.75 13.57
CA GLU A 42 11.20 -16.81 12.62
C GLU A 42 11.31 -15.52 11.80
N ALA A 43 10.19 -14.99 11.31
CA ALA A 43 10.16 -13.72 10.58
C ALA A 43 10.59 -12.53 11.48
N ALA A 44 10.13 -12.51 12.73
CA ALA A 44 10.55 -11.50 13.70
C ALA A 44 12.04 -11.62 14.04
N ALA A 45 12.57 -12.84 14.21
CA ALA A 45 13.99 -13.08 14.44
C ALA A 45 14.87 -12.63 13.26
N LEU A 46 14.35 -12.76 12.03
CA LEU A 46 15.06 -12.36 10.81
C LEU A 46 15.11 -10.84 10.61
N TRP A 47 13.99 -10.15 10.85
CA TRP A 47 13.84 -8.74 10.47
C TRP A 47 13.77 -7.77 11.66
N ARG A 48 13.52 -8.27 12.89
CA ARG A 48 13.48 -7.50 14.14
C ARG A 48 14.15 -8.27 15.28
N PRO A 49 15.43 -8.67 15.13
CA PRO A 49 16.12 -9.55 16.06
C PRO A 49 16.28 -8.96 17.46
N HIS A 50 16.40 -7.63 17.56
CA HIS A 50 16.56 -6.88 18.81
C HIS A 50 15.54 -5.73 18.85
N PRO A 51 14.27 -6.01 19.21
CA PRO A 51 13.25 -4.97 19.25
C PRO A 51 13.51 -4.01 20.42
N SER A 52 13.48 -2.70 20.13
CA SER A 52 13.49 -1.67 21.16
C SER A 52 12.19 -1.71 21.97
N CYS A 53 12.24 -1.23 23.21
CA CYS A 53 11.05 -1.14 24.05
C CYS A 53 9.98 -0.23 23.44
N PRO A 54 8.75 -0.73 23.19
CA PRO A 54 7.68 0.09 22.60
C PRO A 54 7.14 1.17 23.56
N SER A 55 7.43 1.07 24.86
CA SER A 55 6.97 2.00 25.89
C SER A 55 7.90 3.17 26.13
N CYS A 56 9.23 2.93 26.16
CA CYS A 56 10.22 3.96 26.48
C CYS A 56 11.33 4.12 25.41
N GLY A 57 11.34 3.30 24.36
CA GLY A 57 12.33 3.37 23.29
C GLY A 57 13.70 2.75 23.64
N PHE A 58 13.89 2.17 24.85
CA PHE A 58 15.17 1.59 25.23
C PHE A 58 15.59 0.46 24.30
N PRO A 59 16.82 0.47 23.74
CA PRO A 59 17.20 -0.43 22.65
C PRO A 59 17.62 -1.83 23.13
N ASP A 60 18.19 -1.95 24.36
CA ASP A 60 18.85 -3.17 24.80
C ASP A 60 17.96 -4.00 25.75
N CYS A 61 16.81 -4.44 25.23
CA CYS A 61 15.89 -5.29 25.98
C CYS A 61 16.35 -6.76 26.02
N TRP A 62 15.96 -7.49 27.07
CA TRP A 62 16.35 -8.87 27.28
C TRP A 62 15.25 -9.85 26.91
N GLN A 63 15.64 -10.99 26.33
CA GLN A 63 14.70 -12.07 26.10
C GLN A 63 14.30 -12.70 27.46
N ASN A 64 13.00 -12.77 27.74
CA ASN A 64 12.42 -13.25 28.97
C ASN A 64 11.29 -14.26 28.72
N GLY A 65 11.66 -15.46 28.29
CA GLY A 65 10.73 -16.56 28.05
C GLY A 65 9.81 -16.37 26.86
N LYS A 66 8.57 -16.86 26.97
CA LYS A 66 7.55 -16.80 25.93
C LYS A 66 6.25 -16.18 26.43
N THR A 67 5.47 -15.61 25.50
CA THR A 67 4.09 -15.18 25.75
C THR A 67 3.15 -16.40 25.85
N PRO A 68 1.92 -16.25 26.35
CA PRO A 68 0.93 -17.33 26.33
C PRO A 68 0.61 -17.85 24.92
N ALA A 69 0.79 -17.01 23.89
CA ALA A 69 0.64 -17.38 22.47
C ALA A 69 1.89 -18.05 21.87
N GLY A 70 2.92 -18.35 22.68
CA GLY A 70 4.13 -19.03 22.26
C GLY A 70 5.23 -18.13 21.66
N HIS A 71 4.99 -16.84 21.45
CA HIS A 71 5.97 -15.91 20.89
C HIS A 71 7.08 -15.57 21.89
N LYS A 72 8.29 -15.30 21.39
CA LYS A 72 9.41 -14.79 22.23
C LYS A 72 8.99 -13.51 22.95
N ARG A 73 9.19 -13.49 24.26
CA ARG A 73 8.88 -12.35 25.13
C ARG A 73 10.17 -11.61 25.50
N TRP A 74 10.08 -10.31 25.50
CA TRP A 74 11.15 -9.39 25.85
C TRP A 74 10.79 -8.62 27.13
N LEU A 75 11.80 -8.25 27.91
CA LEU A 75 11.69 -7.41 29.11
C LEU A 75 12.59 -6.19 28.94
N CYS A 76 12.04 -5.02 29.15
CA CYS A 76 12.81 -3.78 29.21
C CYS A 76 13.39 -3.59 30.61
N PRO A 77 14.71 -3.49 30.76
CA PRO A 77 15.32 -3.25 32.09
C PRO A 77 15.04 -1.85 32.64
N GLU A 78 14.78 -0.86 31.75
CA GLU A 78 14.58 0.53 32.12
C GLU A 78 13.17 0.80 32.69
N CYS A 79 12.11 0.29 32.05
CA CYS A 79 10.72 0.57 32.44
C CYS A 79 9.93 -0.65 32.90
N GLY A 80 10.51 -1.85 32.89
CA GLY A 80 9.85 -3.10 33.28
C GLY A 80 8.81 -3.63 32.33
N SER A 81 8.57 -2.96 31.17
CA SER A 81 7.59 -3.41 30.19
C SER A 81 7.95 -4.74 29.58
N GLN A 82 6.95 -5.62 29.46
CA GLN A 82 7.06 -6.91 28.78
C GLN A 82 6.33 -6.83 27.43
N PHE A 83 6.96 -7.33 26.36
CA PHE A 83 6.44 -7.25 25.01
C PHE A 83 6.99 -8.38 24.12
N SER A 84 6.43 -8.56 22.95
CA SER A 84 6.98 -9.44 21.90
C SER A 84 7.58 -8.61 20.76
N ALA A 85 8.34 -9.24 19.87
CA ALA A 85 8.82 -8.56 18.66
C ALA A 85 7.69 -8.12 17.72
N LEU A 86 6.46 -8.64 17.91
CA LEU A 86 5.27 -8.25 17.16
C LEU A 86 4.55 -7.03 17.76
N THR A 87 4.87 -6.68 19.02
CA THR A 87 4.21 -5.57 19.74
C THR A 87 4.47 -4.25 19.01
N GLY A 88 3.42 -3.46 18.83
CA GLY A 88 3.44 -2.20 18.05
C GLY A 88 3.38 -2.39 16.55
N THR A 89 3.38 -3.62 16.03
CA THR A 89 3.24 -3.90 14.58
C THR A 89 1.80 -4.20 14.20
N VAL A 90 1.52 -4.22 12.88
CA VAL A 90 0.21 -4.66 12.34
C VAL A 90 -0.14 -6.09 12.76
N LEU A 91 0.87 -6.91 13.03
CA LEU A 91 0.75 -8.33 13.37
C LEU A 91 0.46 -8.57 14.86
N GLU A 92 0.51 -7.50 15.68
CA GLU A 92 0.15 -7.59 17.10
C GLU A 92 -1.31 -8.01 17.25
N TYR A 93 -1.58 -8.85 18.27
CA TYR A 93 -2.88 -9.46 18.54
C TYR A 93 -3.46 -10.31 17.41
N GLY A 94 -2.70 -10.57 16.34
CA GLY A 94 -3.08 -11.50 15.28
C GLY A 94 -3.09 -12.94 15.81
N LYS A 95 -4.26 -13.64 15.74
CA LYS A 95 -4.39 -15.06 16.10
C LYS A 95 -4.02 -15.99 14.94
N LYS A 96 -3.63 -15.43 13.80
CA LYS A 96 -3.35 -16.17 12.57
C LYS A 96 -1.86 -16.28 12.34
N GLU A 97 -1.45 -17.47 11.88
CA GLU A 97 -0.07 -17.81 11.58
C GLU A 97 0.48 -17.07 10.35
N LEU A 98 1.80 -17.10 10.19
CA LEU A 98 2.50 -16.43 9.09
C LEU A 98 1.98 -16.81 7.69
N PRO A 99 1.64 -18.08 7.38
CA PRO A 99 1.07 -18.43 6.08
C PRO A 99 -0.24 -17.71 5.74
N THR A 100 -1.09 -17.43 6.74
CA THR A 100 -2.32 -16.64 6.52
C THR A 100 -1.98 -15.17 6.22
N TRP A 101 -1.02 -14.59 6.91
CA TRP A 101 -0.51 -13.25 6.62
C TRP A 101 0.15 -13.17 5.24
N GLU A 102 0.91 -14.19 4.86
CA GLU A 102 1.51 -14.27 3.52
C GLU A 102 0.43 -14.25 2.42
N ARG A 103 -0.61 -15.10 2.54
CA ARG A 103 -1.75 -15.11 1.60
C ARG A 103 -2.47 -13.77 1.57
N PHE A 104 -2.73 -13.19 2.75
CA PHE A 104 -3.37 -11.86 2.86
C PHE A 104 -2.56 -10.77 2.14
N ILE A 105 -1.26 -10.69 2.41
CA ILE A 105 -0.38 -9.68 1.78
C ILE A 105 -0.21 -9.95 0.28
N THR A 106 -0.18 -11.21 -0.14
CA THR A 106 -0.20 -11.55 -1.57
C THR A 106 -1.47 -11.03 -2.23
N CYS A 107 -2.64 -11.25 -1.65
CA CYS A 107 -3.91 -10.68 -2.12
C CYS A 107 -3.87 -9.14 -2.17
N MET A 108 -3.30 -8.49 -1.14
CA MET A 108 -3.12 -7.03 -1.11
C MET A 108 -2.21 -6.54 -2.23
N CYS A 109 -1.10 -7.22 -2.52
CA CYS A 109 -0.19 -6.88 -3.61
C CYS A 109 -0.83 -6.98 -5.00
N TYR A 110 -1.87 -7.80 -5.14
CA TYR A 110 -2.66 -7.96 -6.38
C TYR A 110 -3.98 -7.18 -6.36
N ASN A 111 -4.23 -6.37 -5.33
CA ASN A 111 -5.42 -5.53 -5.19
C ASN A 111 -6.72 -6.36 -5.23
N ALA A 112 -6.74 -7.49 -4.53
CA ALA A 112 -7.89 -8.36 -4.43
C ALA A 112 -9.06 -7.66 -3.70
N PRO A 113 -10.33 -7.90 -4.09
CA PRO A 113 -11.49 -7.44 -3.34
C PRO A 113 -11.56 -8.12 -1.96
N ILE A 114 -12.30 -7.51 -1.02
CA ILE A 114 -12.38 -8.00 0.37
C ILE A 114 -12.97 -9.40 0.44
N ASP A 115 -14.00 -9.70 -0.35
CA ASP A 115 -14.64 -11.01 -0.35
C ASP A 115 -13.65 -12.13 -0.72
N LEU A 116 -12.85 -11.91 -1.77
CA LEU A 116 -11.80 -12.85 -2.18
C LEU A 116 -10.71 -13.00 -1.10
N ILE A 117 -10.34 -11.91 -0.43
CA ILE A 117 -9.38 -11.99 0.67
C ILE A 117 -9.94 -12.81 1.83
N ALA A 118 -11.21 -12.60 2.19
CA ALA A 118 -11.86 -13.32 3.26
C ALA A 118 -11.90 -14.83 2.96
N GLU A 119 -12.26 -15.20 1.74
CA GLU A 119 -12.28 -16.59 1.26
C GLU A 119 -10.89 -17.24 1.28
N VAL A 120 -9.91 -16.64 0.58
CA VAL A 120 -8.56 -17.19 0.43
C VAL A 120 -7.81 -17.31 1.76
N CYS A 121 -8.04 -16.36 2.67
CA CYS A 121 -7.37 -16.34 3.98
C CYS A 121 -8.16 -17.04 5.10
N GLU A 122 -9.37 -17.55 4.80
CA GLU A 122 -10.26 -18.19 5.78
C GLU A 122 -10.48 -17.31 7.03
N ILE A 123 -10.81 -16.04 6.75
CA ILE A 123 -11.11 -15.02 7.76
C ILE A 123 -12.46 -14.37 7.45
N THR A 124 -13.04 -13.69 8.44
CA THR A 124 -14.30 -12.97 8.21
C THR A 124 -14.06 -11.75 7.30
N HIS A 125 -15.10 -11.34 6.55
CA HIS A 125 -15.09 -10.12 5.76
C HIS A 125 -14.67 -8.90 6.61
N ARG A 126 -15.17 -8.79 7.84
CA ARG A 126 -14.81 -7.74 8.79
C ARG A 126 -13.31 -7.76 9.12
N THR A 127 -12.75 -8.94 9.43
CA THR A 127 -11.32 -9.09 9.70
C THR A 127 -10.47 -8.70 8.49
N ALA A 128 -10.86 -9.14 7.29
CA ALA A 128 -10.16 -8.78 6.05
C ALA A 128 -10.16 -7.26 5.80
N PHE A 129 -11.30 -6.60 6.06
CA PHE A 129 -11.44 -5.15 5.97
C PHE A 129 -10.56 -4.42 7.01
N GLU A 130 -10.60 -4.82 8.28
CA GLU A 130 -9.80 -4.23 9.35
C GLU A 130 -8.30 -4.40 9.09
N TRP A 131 -7.87 -5.58 8.67
CA TRP A 131 -6.48 -5.86 8.33
C TRP A 131 -6.00 -4.99 7.16
N ARG A 132 -6.82 -4.83 6.10
CA ARG A 132 -6.50 -3.92 4.99
C ARG A 132 -6.23 -2.52 5.49
N HIS A 133 -7.09 -1.97 6.34
CA HIS A 133 -6.94 -0.61 6.85
C HIS A 133 -5.74 -0.48 7.80
N ARG A 134 -5.45 -1.50 8.60
CA ARG A 134 -4.22 -1.54 9.41
C ARG A 134 -2.96 -1.51 8.53
N VAL A 135 -2.93 -2.30 7.46
CA VAL A 135 -1.82 -2.28 6.51
C VAL A 135 -1.70 -0.92 5.82
N PHE A 136 -2.80 -0.31 5.39
CA PHE A 136 -2.79 1.02 4.80
C PHE A 136 -2.22 2.07 5.74
N ALA A 137 -2.57 2.04 7.03
CA ALA A 137 -2.06 2.98 8.01
C ALA A 137 -0.53 2.93 8.18
N THR A 138 0.13 1.80 7.87
CA THR A 138 1.61 1.73 7.89
C THR A 138 2.28 2.53 6.79
N VAL A 139 1.51 2.94 5.77
CA VAL A 139 2.02 3.70 4.62
C VAL A 139 1.36 5.08 4.50
N ASP A 140 0.59 5.54 5.49
CA ASP A 140 -0.09 6.83 5.42
C ASP A 140 0.90 7.97 5.23
N GLY A 141 2.00 8.07 5.78
CA GLY A 141 3.03 9.11 5.54
C GLY A 141 4.02 8.79 4.41
N CYS A 142 3.79 7.76 3.59
CA CYS A 142 4.78 7.31 2.61
C CYS A 142 5.09 8.32 1.52
N GLN A 143 4.18 9.25 1.25
CA GLN A 143 4.35 10.30 0.25
C GLN A 143 5.02 11.56 0.80
N ASP A 144 5.01 11.81 2.10
CA ASP A 144 5.49 13.06 2.72
C ASP A 144 6.97 13.37 2.40
N ARG A 145 7.75 12.33 2.19
CA ARG A 145 9.18 12.43 1.86
C ARG A 145 9.48 12.24 0.38
N LEU A 146 8.43 12.10 -0.46
CA LEU A 146 8.62 11.94 -1.89
C LEU A 146 8.69 13.32 -2.55
N VAL A 147 9.84 13.63 -3.14
CA VAL A 147 10.07 14.86 -3.85
C VAL A 147 10.57 14.52 -5.27
N PRO A 148 9.66 14.28 -6.22
CA PRO A 148 9.97 14.21 -7.63
C PRO A 148 10.90 15.33 -8.09
N SER A 149 11.84 15.02 -8.97
CA SER A 149 12.91 15.95 -9.38
C SER A 149 13.29 15.81 -10.86
N GLY A 150 14.01 16.78 -11.37
CA GLY A 150 14.46 16.82 -12.75
C GLY A 150 13.31 17.15 -13.71
N ARG A 151 12.84 16.23 -14.51
CA ARG A 151 11.67 16.41 -15.38
C ARG A 151 10.46 15.74 -14.73
N ILE A 152 9.43 16.51 -14.42
CA ILE A 152 8.26 16.11 -13.64
C ILE A 152 7.01 16.35 -14.48
N TRP A 153 6.18 15.32 -14.65
CA TRP A 153 4.87 15.41 -15.30
C TRP A 153 3.79 15.53 -14.24
N ILE A 154 2.87 16.44 -14.45
CA ILE A 154 1.70 16.64 -13.57
C ILE A 154 0.40 16.60 -14.37
N ASP A 155 -0.67 16.07 -13.73
CA ASP A 155 -2.01 16.01 -14.30
C ASP A 155 -3.05 15.80 -13.18
N GLU A 156 -4.33 15.83 -13.49
CA GLU A 156 -5.44 15.53 -12.58
C GLU A 156 -6.25 14.31 -13.02
N LEU A 157 -6.51 13.45 -12.05
CA LEU A 157 -7.45 12.35 -12.19
C LEU A 157 -8.77 12.71 -11.48
N TYR A 158 -9.90 12.50 -12.17
CA TYR A 158 -11.22 12.75 -11.63
C TYR A 158 -11.97 11.45 -11.38
N LEU A 159 -12.50 11.30 -10.16
CA LEU A 159 -13.37 10.20 -9.75
C LEU A 159 -14.75 10.74 -9.41
N THR A 160 -15.79 9.97 -9.70
CA THR A 160 -17.15 10.29 -9.24
C THR A 160 -17.22 10.08 -7.73
N ASP A 161 -17.71 11.09 -6.99
CA ASP A 161 -17.96 10.98 -5.55
C ASP A 161 -19.20 10.11 -5.33
N SER A 162 -19.01 8.90 -4.81
CA SER A 162 -20.10 7.94 -4.58
C SER A 162 -21.07 8.39 -3.48
N ASP A 163 -20.63 9.25 -2.56
CA ASP A 163 -21.49 9.75 -1.49
C ASP A 163 -22.51 10.77 -2.02
N ILE A 164 -22.13 11.51 -3.08
CA ILE A 164 -23.02 12.44 -3.77
C ILE A 164 -24.01 11.68 -4.67
N VAL A 165 -23.55 10.60 -5.34
CA VAL A 165 -24.37 9.78 -6.28
C VAL A 165 -25.53 9.06 -5.58
N ARG A 166 -25.48 8.86 -4.27
CA ARG A 166 -26.50 8.13 -3.51
C ARG A 166 -27.71 8.98 -3.06
N SER A 167 -27.69 10.29 -3.27
CA SER A 167 -28.87 11.12 -2.98
C SER A 167 -29.97 10.90 -4.02
N ALA A 168 -31.24 10.83 -3.57
CA ALA A 168 -32.40 10.62 -4.46
C ALA A 168 -32.55 11.70 -5.54
N ASP A 169 -32.02 12.91 -5.28
CA ASP A 169 -32.08 14.06 -6.19
C ASP A 169 -30.80 14.23 -7.01
N PHE A 170 -29.94 13.22 -7.07
CA PHE A 170 -28.68 13.33 -7.79
C PHE A 170 -28.89 13.37 -9.30
N VAL A 171 -28.56 14.50 -9.89
CA VAL A 171 -28.49 14.65 -11.35
C VAL A 171 -27.03 14.58 -11.79
N GLN A 172 -26.67 13.52 -12.50
CA GLN A 172 -25.31 13.38 -13.04
C GLN A 172 -25.07 14.43 -14.13
N LYS A 173 -24.34 15.49 -13.78
CA LYS A 173 -23.92 16.52 -14.73
C LYS A 173 -22.80 15.96 -15.64
N ARG A 174 -22.91 16.20 -16.95
CA ARG A 174 -21.83 15.87 -17.89
C ARG A 174 -20.61 16.78 -17.64
N GLY A 175 -19.40 16.23 -17.85
CA GLY A 175 -18.14 16.98 -17.73
C GLY A 175 -17.52 16.97 -16.32
N LEU A 176 -16.65 17.94 -16.04
CA LEU A 176 -15.93 18.12 -14.76
C LEU A 176 -16.80 18.89 -13.78
N SER A 177 -17.78 18.21 -13.20
CA SER A 177 -18.70 18.79 -12.20
C SER A 177 -18.07 18.76 -10.80
N GLU A 178 -18.63 19.57 -9.88
CA GLU A 178 -18.27 19.57 -8.45
C GLU A 178 -18.49 18.22 -7.76
N ASN A 179 -19.23 17.32 -8.42
CA ASN A 179 -19.49 15.96 -7.95
C ASN A 179 -18.32 14.98 -8.21
N LYS A 180 -17.18 15.47 -8.70
CA LYS A 180 -16.00 14.64 -8.91
C LYS A 180 -14.89 15.03 -7.94
N ILE A 181 -14.30 14.01 -7.31
CA ILE A 181 -13.09 14.18 -6.52
C ILE A 181 -11.93 14.37 -7.49
N CYS A 182 -11.16 15.44 -7.29
CA CYS A 182 -9.95 15.73 -8.03
C CYS A 182 -8.74 15.16 -7.27
N ILE A 183 -7.93 14.35 -7.94
CA ILE A 183 -6.67 13.81 -7.45
C ILE A 183 -5.56 14.43 -8.30
N ALA A 184 -4.68 15.22 -7.68
CA ALA A 184 -3.50 15.72 -8.33
C ALA A 184 -2.42 14.63 -8.33
N VAL A 185 -1.80 14.40 -9.49
CA VAL A 185 -0.74 13.41 -9.66
C VAL A 185 0.53 14.05 -10.18
N ALA A 186 1.67 13.56 -9.72
CA ALA A 186 2.98 13.92 -10.25
C ALA A 186 3.83 12.66 -10.43
N ILE A 187 4.66 12.64 -11.47
CA ILE A 187 5.63 11.57 -11.71
C ILE A 187 6.88 12.15 -12.35
N ASP A 188 8.07 11.76 -11.89
CA ASP A 188 9.32 12.13 -12.53
C ASP A 188 9.89 11.05 -13.47
N ALA A 189 10.97 11.35 -14.15
CA ALA A 189 11.66 10.40 -15.04
C ALA A 189 12.19 9.17 -14.30
N PHE A 190 12.48 9.30 -13.00
CA PHE A 190 12.88 8.19 -12.13
C PHE A 190 11.69 7.41 -11.56
N LYS A 191 10.49 7.81 -11.96
CA LYS A 191 9.24 7.17 -11.56
C LYS A 191 8.91 7.34 -10.06
N ASN A 192 9.36 8.39 -9.43
CA ASN A 192 8.82 8.81 -8.16
C ASN A 192 7.40 9.37 -8.40
N VAL A 193 6.43 8.78 -7.75
CA VAL A 193 5.00 9.08 -7.96
C VAL A 193 4.42 9.73 -6.71
N VAL A 194 3.63 10.78 -6.91
CA VAL A 194 2.78 11.41 -5.90
C VAL A 194 1.34 11.39 -6.40
N ALA A 195 0.40 11.09 -5.52
CA ALA A 195 -1.04 11.11 -5.80
C ALA A 195 -1.79 11.60 -4.55
N VAL A 196 -2.33 12.81 -4.59
CA VAL A 196 -2.97 13.44 -3.43
C VAL A 196 -4.34 14.03 -3.79
N ILE A 197 -5.29 13.95 -2.86
CA ILE A 197 -6.62 14.53 -3.04
C ILE A 197 -6.50 16.06 -3.04
N CYS A 198 -6.99 16.68 -4.11
CA CYS A 198 -6.95 18.11 -4.33
C CYS A 198 -8.33 18.77 -4.16
N GLY A 199 -9.35 18.04 -3.69
CA GLY A 199 -10.72 18.48 -3.44
C GLY A 199 -11.70 18.05 -4.52
N HIS A 200 -12.78 18.84 -4.75
CA HIS A 200 -13.83 18.49 -5.72
C HIS A 200 -13.81 19.42 -6.94
N GLY A 201 -14.27 18.88 -8.07
CA GLY A 201 -14.35 19.60 -9.34
C GLY A 201 -12.98 20.06 -9.85
N LYS A 202 -12.99 21.02 -10.75
CA LYS A 202 -11.78 21.59 -11.34
C LYS A 202 -10.95 22.33 -10.27
N PRO A 203 -9.65 22.06 -10.13
CA PRO A 203 -8.86 22.66 -9.06
C PRO A 203 -8.55 24.13 -9.34
N SER A 204 -8.46 24.92 -8.28
CA SER A 204 -7.89 26.26 -8.34
C SER A 204 -6.35 26.21 -8.23
N SER A 205 -5.68 27.28 -8.67
CA SER A 205 -4.23 27.40 -8.51
C SER A 205 -3.75 27.26 -7.05
N LYS A 206 -4.56 27.69 -6.08
CA LYS A 206 -4.26 27.49 -4.65
C LYS A 206 -4.27 26.01 -4.30
N ARG A 207 -5.33 25.28 -4.68
CA ARG A 207 -5.49 23.86 -4.36
C ARG A 207 -4.39 23.00 -4.97
N ILE A 208 -3.99 23.24 -6.25
CA ILE A 208 -2.87 22.55 -6.87
C ILE A 208 -1.56 22.83 -6.14
N LYS A 209 -1.30 24.09 -5.74
CA LYS A 209 -0.12 24.43 -4.94
C LYS A 209 -0.13 23.70 -3.59
N ASP A 210 -1.23 23.76 -2.87
CA ASP A 210 -1.35 23.10 -1.57
C ASP A 210 -1.14 21.58 -1.68
N ALA A 211 -1.55 20.97 -2.79
CA ALA A 211 -1.43 19.54 -3.03
C ALA A 211 -0.01 19.11 -3.47
N LEU A 212 0.67 19.86 -4.34
CA LEU A 212 1.88 19.38 -5.01
C LEU A 212 3.17 20.15 -4.64
N LEU A 213 3.08 21.37 -4.10
CA LEU A 213 4.27 22.22 -3.92
C LEU A 213 5.35 21.60 -3.05
N SER A 214 4.96 20.92 -1.96
CA SER A 214 5.89 20.22 -1.07
C SER A 214 6.52 18.96 -1.69
N HIS A 215 5.98 18.51 -2.81
CA HIS A 215 6.42 17.32 -3.52
C HIS A 215 7.20 17.61 -4.80
N ILE A 216 7.62 18.85 -5.03
CA ILE A 216 8.35 19.23 -6.25
C ILE A 216 9.70 19.82 -5.85
N ALA A 217 10.77 19.22 -6.38
CA ALA A 217 12.12 19.76 -6.20
C ALA A 217 12.28 21.08 -6.97
N PRO A 218 12.73 22.17 -6.32
CA PRO A 218 13.01 23.43 -6.99
C PRO A 218 14.02 23.27 -8.14
N GLY A 219 13.87 24.05 -9.20
CA GLY A 219 14.75 23.99 -10.37
C GLY A 219 14.43 22.87 -11.36
N SER A 220 13.38 22.07 -11.10
CA SER A 220 12.90 21.04 -12.03
C SER A 220 12.21 21.64 -13.26
N VAL A 221 11.96 20.82 -14.27
CA VAL A 221 11.09 21.13 -15.41
C VAL A 221 9.74 20.49 -15.16
N ILE A 222 8.65 21.27 -15.16
CA ILE A 222 7.28 20.74 -15.02
C ILE A 222 6.63 20.65 -16.39
N VAL A 223 6.23 19.42 -16.75
CA VAL A 223 5.53 19.10 -18.00
C VAL A 223 4.04 18.97 -17.71
N HIS A 224 3.17 19.69 -18.43
CA HIS A 224 1.73 19.67 -18.20
C HIS A 224 0.89 20.12 -19.42
N ASP A 225 -0.43 19.96 -19.34
CA ASP A 225 -1.42 20.15 -20.41
C ASP A 225 -1.93 21.60 -20.59
N LYS A 226 -1.25 22.62 -20.11
CA LYS A 226 -1.71 24.03 -20.09
C LYS A 226 -2.98 24.27 -19.25
N GLU A 227 -3.28 23.40 -18.27
CA GLU A 227 -4.36 23.73 -17.33
C GLU A 227 -4.05 25.04 -16.58
N ARG A 228 -5.07 25.92 -16.45
CA ARG A 228 -4.93 27.28 -15.90
C ARG A 228 -4.40 27.32 -14.47
N SER A 229 -4.54 26.24 -13.73
CA SER A 229 -4.07 26.12 -12.32
C SER A 229 -2.56 25.89 -12.20
N HIS A 230 -1.90 25.32 -13.23
CA HIS A 230 -0.51 24.86 -13.19
C HIS A 230 0.56 25.98 -13.17
N PRO A 231 0.46 27.09 -13.93
CA PRO A 231 1.50 28.14 -13.96
C PRO A 231 1.81 28.73 -12.58
N ALA A 232 0.82 28.78 -11.68
CA ALA A 232 1.02 29.26 -10.32
C ALA A 232 1.86 28.28 -9.47
N LEU A 233 1.76 26.99 -9.70
CA LEU A 233 2.59 25.96 -9.09
C LEU A 233 4.03 26.03 -9.64
N VAL A 234 4.19 26.10 -10.96
CA VAL A 234 5.50 26.21 -11.63
C VAL A 234 6.30 27.39 -11.07
N LYS A 235 5.65 28.57 -10.97
CA LYS A 235 6.26 29.78 -10.40
C LYS A 235 6.61 29.60 -8.91
N ALA A 236 5.71 29.03 -8.12
CA ALA A 236 5.91 28.84 -6.67
C ALA A 236 7.04 27.84 -6.39
N ALA A 237 7.14 26.77 -7.18
CA ALA A 237 8.19 25.76 -7.10
C ALA A 237 9.54 26.22 -7.70
N LYS A 238 9.61 27.42 -8.31
CA LYS A 238 10.79 27.93 -9.02
C LYS A 238 11.28 26.95 -10.10
N CYS A 239 10.34 26.40 -10.85
CA CYS A 239 10.58 25.42 -11.91
C CYS A 239 10.49 26.06 -13.31
N THR A 240 10.99 25.36 -14.32
CA THR A 240 10.80 25.69 -15.74
C THR A 240 9.45 25.15 -16.20
N ASP A 241 8.69 25.94 -16.96
CA ASP A 241 7.41 25.57 -17.55
C ASP A 241 7.64 24.86 -18.90
N GLU A 242 7.10 23.67 -19.05
CA GLU A 242 7.04 22.95 -20.31
C GLU A 242 5.59 22.50 -20.53
N SER A 243 4.81 23.27 -21.25
CA SER A 243 3.38 23.06 -21.38
C SER A 243 2.93 22.77 -22.81
N TYR A 244 2.02 21.83 -22.96
CA TYR A 244 1.45 21.38 -24.23
C TYR A 244 -0.04 21.66 -24.25
N LYS A 245 -0.58 22.09 -25.40
CA LYS A 245 -2.03 22.22 -25.55
C LYS A 245 -2.65 20.82 -25.59
N ALA A 246 -3.63 20.55 -24.74
CA ALA A 246 -4.33 19.27 -24.74
C ALA A 246 -5.04 19.05 -26.11
N ASP A 247 -4.53 18.10 -26.88
CA ASP A 247 -5.09 17.71 -28.17
C ASP A 247 -4.84 16.21 -28.38
N ALA A 248 -5.92 15.43 -28.35
CA ALA A 248 -5.83 13.98 -28.54
C ALA A 248 -5.44 13.56 -29.98
N ALA A 249 -5.47 14.49 -30.94
CA ALA A 249 -5.04 14.26 -32.33
C ALA A 249 -3.58 14.69 -32.57
N ASP A 250 -2.94 15.39 -31.63
CA ASP A 250 -1.55 15.85 -31.76
C ASP A 250 -0.57 14.79 -31.24
N PRO A 251 0.23 14.14 -32.11
CA PRO A 251 1.22 13.14 -31.70
C PRO A 251 2.25 13.71 -30.71
N ALA A 252 2.66 14.98 -30.86
CA ALA A 252 3.64 15.61 -29.97
C ALA A 252 3.09 15.76 -28.53
N TYR A 253 1.81 16.14 -28.39
CA TYR A 253 1.14 16.17 -27.09
C TYR A 253 1.03 14.77 -26.47
N LEU A 254 0.63 13.77 -27.26
CA LEU A 254 0.47 12.40 -26.77
C LEU A 254 1.80 11.83 -26.29
N GLU A 255 2.88 12.02 -27.02
CA GLU A 255 4.24 11.59 -26.64
C GLU A 255 4.71 12.34 -25.39
N ALA A 256 4.58 13.67 -25.37
CA ALA A 256 5.01 14.49 -24.24
C ALA A 256 4.32 14.12 -22.94
N MET A 257 3.02 13.78 -22.97
CA MET A 257 2.20 13.48 -21.79
C MET A 257 2.03 11.97 -21.51
N GLU A 258 2.66 11.09 -22.31
CA GLU A 258 2.48 9.64 -22.22
C GLU A 258 2.70 9.10 -20.80
N LEU A 259 3.75 9.56 -20.14
CA LEU A 259 4.13 9.03 -18.83
C LEU A 259 3.05 9.28 -17.78
N VAL A 260 2.51 10.48 -17.68
CA VAL A 260 1.46 10.82 -16.69
C VAL A 260 0.11 10.27 -17.11
N ASN A 261 -0.21 10.22 -18.41
CA ASN A 261 -1.42 9.59 -18.93
C ASN A 261 -1.47 8.10 -18.57
N ASN A 262 -0.35 7.39 -18.73
CA ASN A 262 -0.21 6.00 -18.33
C ASN A 262 -0.39 5.83 -16.81
N LEU A 263 0.20 6.71 -16.00
CA LEU A 263 0.01 6.71 -14.54
C LEU A 263 -1.46 6.90 -14.18
N CYS A 264 -2.14 7.89 -14.74
CA CYS A 264 -3.57 8.16 -14.52
C CYS A 264 -4.44 6.97 -14.92
N SER A 265 -4.11 6.30 -16.04
CA SER A 265 -4.79 5.08 -16.49
C SER A 265 -4.60 3.92 -15.51
N TRP A 266 -3.38 3.70 -14.99
CA TRP A 266 -3.10 2.66 -14.00
C TRP A 266 -3.78 2.94 -12.67
N LEU A 267 -3.74 4.17 -12.19
CA LEU A 267 -4.39 4.60 -10.96
C LEU A 267 -5.91 4.44 -11.05
N ARG A 268 -6.52 4.82 -12.18
CA ARG A 268 -7.95 4.64 -12.41
C ARG A 268 -8.35 3.16 -12.38
N ARG A 269 -7.62 2.28 -13.08
CA ARG A 269 -7.86 0.83 -13.06
C ARG A 269 -7.67 0.21 -11.68
N TYR A 270 -6.73 0.72 -10.90
CA TYR A 270 -6.52 0.32 -9.52
C TYR A 270 -7.73 0.68 -8.65
N LEU A 271 -8.18 1.94 -8.70
CA LEU A 271 -9.28 2.42 -7.87
C LEU A 271 -10.62 1.74 -8.22
N PHE A 272 -10.84 1.39 -9.47
CA PHE A 272 -12.04 0.64 -9.89
C PHE A 272 -12.15 -0.78 -9.31
N ARG A 273 -11.09 -1.32 -8.75
CA ARG A 273 -11.13 -2.61 -8.04
C ARG A 273 -11.77 -2.54 -6.66
N PHE A 274 -12.08 -1.35 -6.17
CA PHE A 274 -12.63 -1.12 -4.83
C PHE A 274 -13.99 -0.43 -4.88
N PRO A 275 -15.02 -1.08 -5.46
CA PRO A 275 -16.37 -0.53 -5.49
C PRO A 275 -16.87 -0.35 -4.05
N GLY A 276 -17.54 0.78 -3.76
CA GLY A 276 -18.04 1.09 -2.42
C GLY A 276 -16.98 1.60 -1.43
N MET A 277 -15.77 1.92 -1.88
CA MET A 277 -14.76 2.60 -1.06
C MET A 277 -15.33 3.94 -0.55
N LYS A 278 -15.27 4.15 0.78
CA LYS A 278 -15.66 5.43 1.37
C LYS A 278 -14.63 6.51 1.01
N LYS A 279 -15.11 7.70 0.66
CA LYS A 279 -14.30 8.87 0.29
C LYS A 279 -13.24 9.21 1.36
N GLY A 280 -13.58 9.12 2.66
CA GLY A 280 -12.63 9.35 3.74
C GLY A 280 -11.41 8.43 3.74
N ASN A 281 -11.50 7.27 3.10
CA ASN A 281 -10.39 6.32 3.00
C ASN A 281 -9.58 6.47 1.69
N LEU A 282 -10.02 7.32 0.75
CA LEU A 282 -9.42 7.40 -0.59
C LEU A 282 -7.91 7.70 -0.52
N GLN A 283 -7.46 8.60 0.36
CA GLN A 283 -6.04 8.92 0.47
C GLN A 283 -5.20 7.71 0.89
N SER A 284 -5.69 6.87 1.80
CA SER A 284 -4.99 5.62 2.19
C SER A 284 -4.86 4.64 1.01
N TYR A 285 -5.86 4.56 0.12
CA TYR A 285 -5.74 3.79 -1.12
C TYR A 285 -4.71 4.39 -2.09
N LEU A 286 -4.64 5.73 -2.20
CA LEU A 286 -3.62 6.40 -3.01
C LEU A 286 -2.22 6.15 -2.44
N ASN A 287 -2.05 6.24 -1.13
CA ASN A 287 -0.79 5.94 -0.44
C ASN A 287 -0.34 4.50 -0.70
N TRP A 288 -1.27 3.54 -0.63
CA TRP A 288 -0.99 2.14 -0.95
C TRP A 288 -0.60 1.93 -2.41
N PHE A 289 -1.27 2.59 -3.35
CA PHE A 289 -0.90 2.54 -4.77
C PHE A 289 0.53 3.04 -4.98
N VAL A 290 0.88 4.20 -4.43
CA VAL A 290 2.22 4.80 -4.53
C VAL A 290 3.28 3.89 -3.89
N TYR A 291 2.99 3.35 -2.70
CA TYR A 291 3.86 2.40 -2.02
C TYR A 291 4.14 1.15 -2.87
N LEU A 292 3.09 0.50 -3.39
CA LEU A 292 3.23 -0.67 -4.26
C LEU A 292 3.95 -0.34 -5.58
N PHE A 293 3.75 0.85 -6.11
CA PHE A 293 4.41 1.31 -7.31
C PHE A 293 5.93 1.38 -7.12
N ARG A 294 6.39 1.81 -5.95
CA ARG A 294 7.80 1.76 -5.54
C ARG A 294 8.28 0.34 -5.32
N VAL A 295 7.57 -0.44 -4.50
CA VAL A 295 7.93 -1.84 -4.20
C VAL A 295 8.11 -2.69 -5.47
N ARG A 296 7.34 -2.45 -6.52
CA ARG A 296 7.47 -3.18 -7.80
C ARG A 296 8.73 -2.84 -8.59
N ARG A 297 9.39 -1.74 -8.29
CA ARG A 297 10.51 -1.19 -9.07
C ARG A 297 11.86 -1.33 -8.43
N ASP A 298 11.88 -1.55 -7.12
CA ASP A 298 13.15 -1.82 -6.46
C ASP A 298 13.79 -3.08 -7.05
N GLU A 299 15.06 -3.00 -7.36
CA GLU A 299 15.87 -4.09 -7.92
C GLU A 299 16.18 -5.21 -6.92
N GLU A 300 15.66 -5.11 -5.70
CA GLU A 300 15.79 -6.17 -4.71
C GLU A 300 15.21 -7.48 -5.26
N LYS A 301 15.97 -8.55 -5.18
CA LYS A 301 15.61 -9.90 -5.64
C LYS A 301 14.47 -10.55 -4.84
N TRP A 302 13.96 -9.88 -3.81
CA TRP A 302 12.94 -10.41 -2.93
C TRP A 302 11.53 -10.28 -3.55
N PRO A 303 10.67 -11.30 -3.38
CA PRO A 303 9.28 -11.22 -3.81
C PRO A 303 8.55 -10.04 -3.16
N LYS A 304 7.60 -9.42 -3.87
CA LYS A 304 6.81 -8.30 -3.35
C LYS A 304 6.17 -8.57 -1.99
N THR A 305 5.62 -9.77 -1.81
CA THR A 305 5.00 -10.20 -0.55
C THR A 305 6.00 -10.17 0.60
N ALA A 306 7.22 -10.69 0.40
CA ALA A 306 8.27 -10.67 1.41
C ALA A 306 8.67 -9.25 1.81
N ARG A 307 8.77 -8.35 0.84
CA ARG A 307 9.12 -6.93 1.07
C ARG A 307 8.06 -6.20 1.86
N VAL A 308 6.79 -6.44 1.53
CA VAL A 308 5.66 -5.87 2.29
C VAL A 308 5.61 -6.45 3.70
N LEU A 309 5.74 -7.76 3.89
CA LEU A 309 5.79 -8.38 5.22
C LEU A 309 6.94 -7.83 6.08
N ARG A 310 8.13 -7.68 5.49
CA ARG A 310 9.26 -7.03 6.16
C ARG A 310 8.91 -5.61 6.61
N HIS A 311 8.30 -4.81 5.72
CA HIS A 311 7.83 -3.47 6.06
C HIS A 311 6.86 -3.49 7.24
N LEU A 312 5.86 -4.38 7.25
CA LEU A 312 4.87 -4.49 8.32
C LEU A 312 5.48 -4.87 9.67
N LEU A 313 6.51 -5.73 9.68
CA LEU A 313 7.25 -6.08 10.90
C LEU A 313 8.15 -4.96 11.41
N MET A 314 8.69 -4.13 10.50
CA MET A 314 9.58 -3.03 10.85
C MET A 314 8.84 -1.71 11.12
N SER A 315 7.57 -1.60 10.73
CA SER A 315 6.78 -0.40 10.95
C SER A 315 6.13 -0.43 12.34
N ASP A 316 6.47 0.55 13.16
CA ASP A 316 5.78 0.80 14.42
C ASP A 316 4.48 1.55 14.12
N ALA A 317 3.40 0.80 13.98
CA ALA A 317 2.06 1.35 13.81
C ALA A 317 1.30 1.19 15.14
N HIS A 318 1.23 2.24 15.92
CA HIS A 318 0.41 2.26 17.12
C HIS A 318 -1.07 2.30 16.74
N PHE A 319 -1.67 1.13 16.57
CA PHE A 319 -3.13 1.02 16.48
C PHE A 319 -3.70 1.14 17.88
N ARG A 320 -4.09 2.36 18.26
CA ARG A 320 -5.00 2.52 19.40
C ARG A 320 -6.35 1.95 18.97
N SER A 321 -6.76 0.86 19.61
CA SER A 321 -8.11 0.27 19.54
C SER A 321 -9.16 1.26 19.97
#